data_fb28e4d7f7d16d251313378d71209c84
#
_entry.id   fb28e4d7f7d16d251313378d71209c84
#
_cell.length_a   1.000
_cell.length_b   1.000
_cell.length_c   1.000
_cell.angle_alpha   90.00
_cell.angle_beta   90.00
_cell.angle_gamma   90.00
#
_symmetry.space_group_name_H-M   'P 1'
#
loop_
_entity.id
_entity.type
_entity.pdbx_description
1 polymer ?
#
loop_
_entity_poly.entity_id
_entity_poly.type
_entity_poly.pdbx_seq_one_letter_code
_entity_poly.pdbx_strand_id
1 'polypeptide(L)'
;MPTITLESSATTQDGLSKLVALYNKGRPAGEQLNADDFTYSSPTKDTSSANPLSFIVRARPIASSSIVGHIAIRYNKIDLSAHLADYTHTASGAMRVADIIEDINHYYGITLKEGEYANVNLPAAGQSTIVAIKPTCYLYTGQFSVVVV
;
A
#
# COMPACT_ATOMS: atom_id res chain seq x y z
N MET A 1 -14.27 15.83 -4.62
CA MET A 1 -13.37 15.04 -5.47
C MET A 1 -13.79 13.58 -5.41
N PRO A 2 -13.90 12.89 -6.54
CA PRO A 2 -14.27 11.47 -6.54
C PRO A 2 -13.21 10.63 -5.81
N THR A 3 -13.66 9.61 -5.10
CA THR A 3 -12.79 8.63 -4.47
C THR A 3 -12.46 7.54 -5.49
N ILE A 4 -11.19 7.22 -5.65
CA ILE A 4 -10.78 6.05 -6.44
C ILE A 4 -10.74 4.80 -5.57
N THR A 5 -11.17 3.68 -6.15
CA THR A 5 -11.11 2.37 -5.50
C THR A 5 -9.94 1.58 -6.06
N LEU A 6 -9.10 1.08 -5.15
CA LEU A 6 -8.01 0.20 -5.51
C LEU A 6 -8.51 -1.23 -5.65
N GLU A 7 -8.01 -1.93 -6.66
CA GLU A 7 -8.27 -3.35 -6.84
C GLU A 7 -7.13 -4.16 -6.24
N SER A 8 -7.47 -5.26 -5.58
CA SER A 8 -6.52 -6.20 -4.99
C SER A 8 -5.94 -7.11 -6.09
N SER A 9 -5.13 -6.55 -6.98
CA SER A 9 -4.48 -7.31 -8.04
C SER A 9 -2.96 -7.25 -7.92
N ALA A 10 -2.29 -8.33 -8.30
CA ALA A 10 -0.84 -8.37 -8.36
C ALA A 10 -0.32 -7.31 -9.34
N THR A 11 0.69 -6.56 -8.92
CA THR A 11 1.33 -5.55 -9.75
C THR A 11 2.79 -5.39 -9.33
N THR A 12 3.65 -5.11 -10.30
CA THR A 12 5.06 -4.79 -10.06
C THR A 12 5.28 -3.30 -9.77
N GLN A 13 4.26 -2.47 -9.95
CA GLN A 13 4.34 -1.05 -9.64
C GLN A 13 4.35 -0.84 -8.13
N ASP A 14 5.13 0.13 -7.65
CA ASP A 14 5.04 0.54 -6.25
C ASP A 14 3.69 1.22 -5.95
N GLY A 15 3.37 1.33 -4.65
CA GLY A 15 2.06 1.80 -4.21
C GLY A 15 1.72 3.20 -4.70
N LEU A 16 2.69 4.12 -4.67
CA LEU A 16 2.47 5.49 -5.13
C LEU A 16 2.26 5.57 -6.64
N SER A 17 3.07 4.85 -7.41
CA SER A 17 2.94 4.81 -8.88
C SER A 17 1.58 4.24 -9.29
N LYS A 18 1.10 3.21 -8.62
CA LYS A 18 -0.23 2.64 -8.86
C LYS A 18 -1.33 3.64 -8.53
N LEU A 19 -1.21 4.35 -7.42
CA LEU A 19 -2.19 5.37 -7.01
C LEU A 19 -2.29 6.50 -8.03
N VAL A 20 -1.16 7.00 -8.50
CA VAL A 20 -1.10 8.05 -9.54
C VAL A 20 -1.70 7.56 -10.86
N ALA A 21 -1.38 6.33 -11.26
CA ALA A 21 -1.93 5.74 -12.49
C ALA A 21 -3.46 5.61 -12.41
N LEU A 22 -3.99 5.20 -11.26
CA LEU A 22 -5.44 5.10 -11.05
C LEU A 22 -6.11 6.48 -11.03
N TYR A 23 -5.47 7.47 -10.43
CA TYR A 23 -5.97 8.85 -10.47
C TYR A 23 -6.06 9.39 -11.91
N ASN A 24 -5.07 9.09 -12.73
CA ASN A 24 -4.99 9.55 -14.11
C ASN A 24 -5.94 8.82 -15.07
N LYS A 25 -6.39 7.63 -14.69
CA LYS A 25 -7.26 6.80 -15.53
C LYS A 25 -8.54 7.54 -15.92
N GLY A 26 -8.78 7.67 -17.21
CA GLY A 26 -9.96 8.35 -17.75
C GLY A 26 -9.91 9.88 -17.72
N ARG A 27 -8.81 10.48 -17.25
CA ARG A 27 -8.64 11.94 -17.26
C ARG A 27 -7.97 12.38 -18.58
N PRO A 28 -8.36 13.54 -19.13
CA PRO A 28 -7.67 14.15 -20.29
C PRO A 28 -6.19 14.39 -19.97
N ALA A 29 -5.33 14.35 -20.98
CA ALA A 29 -3.88 14.50 -20.80
C ALA A 29 -3.48 15.77 -20.05
N GLY A 30 -4.19 16.89 -20.25
CA GLY A 30 -3.93 18.15 -19.53
C GLY A 30 -4.34 18.15 -18.05
N GLU A 31 -5.10 17.15 -17.60
CA GLU A 31 -5.57 17.00 -16.22
C GLU A 31 -4.89 15.84 -15.48
N GLN A 32 -3.97 15.16 -16.13
CA GLN A 32 -3.23 14.06 -15.54
C GLN A 32 -2.06 14.57 -14.69
N LEU A 33 -1.77 13.84 -13.60
CA LEU A 33 -0.57 14.08 -12.81
C LEU A 33 0.63 13.47 -13.52
N ASN A 34 1.70 14.24 -13.63
CA ASN A 34 3.02 13.72 -13.95
C ASN A 34 3.78 13.55 -12.61
N ALA A 35 4.16 12.33 -12.30
CA ALA A 35 4.81 12.01 -11.02
C ALA A 35 6.04 12.88 -10.74
N ASP A 36 6.79 13.26 -11.79
CA ASP A 36 8.03 14.04 -11.64
C ASP A 36 7.78 15.52 -11.30
N ASP A 37 6.55 16.02 -11.49
CA ASP A 37 6.21 17.41 -11.21
C ASP A 37 5.71 17.65 -9.79
N PHE A 38 5.56 16.60 -8.98
CA PHE A 38 4.97 16.67 -7.66
C PHE A 38 5.78 15.95 -6.60
N THR A 39 5.64 16.43 -5.36
CA THR A 39 5.96 15.66 -4.16
C THR A 39 4.66 15.18 -3.52
N TYR A 40 4.70 14.03 -2.86
CA TYR A 40 3.53 13.37 -2.30
C TYR A 40 3.66 13.19 -0.80
N SER A 41 2.59 13.49 -0.07
CA SER A 41 2.53 13.19 1.36
C SER A 41 2.40 11.70 1.61
N SER A 42 2.71 11.28 2.84
CA SER A 42 2.25 9.98 3.32
C SER A 42 0.72 9.96 3.38
N PRO A 43 0.07 8.79 3.25
CA PRO A 43 -1.37 8.70 3.37
C PRO A 43 -1.83 9.14 4.76
N THR A 44 -2.89 9.93 4.80
CA THR A 44 -3.58 10.30 6.04
C THR A 44 -5.04 9.90 5.96
N LYS A 45 -5.62 9.58 7.11
CA LYS A 45 -7.03 9.20 7.15
C LYS A 45 -7.93 10.34 6.69
N ASP A 46 -8.90 10.03 5.85
CA ASP A 46 -9.94 10.98 5.44
C ASP A 46 -11.00 11.10 6.52
N THR A 47 -10.88 12.12 7.36
CA THR A 47 -11.82 12.37 8.47
C THR A 47 -13.18 12.88 8.00
N SER A 48 -13.32 13.28 6.75
CA SER A 48 -14.60 13.69 6.17
C SER A 48 -15.44 12.50 5.70
N SER A 49 -14.86 11.31 5.65
CA SER A 49 -15.53 10.08 5.23
C SER A 49 -15.88 9.20 6.44
N ALA A 50 -17.05 8.59 6.42
CA ALA A 50 -17.45 7.58 7.40
C ALA A 50 -16.76 6.22 7.14
N ASN A 51 -16.19 6.01 5.95
CA ASN A 51 -15.50 4.78 5.61
C ASN A 51 -14.11 4.73 6.29
N PRO A 52 -13.84 3.74 7.18
CA PRO A 52 -12.55 3.64 7.87
C PRO A 52 -11.37 3.36 6.93
N LEU A 53 -11.63 2.92 5.69
CA LEU A 53 -10.60 2.65 4.68
C LEU A 53 -10.27 3.86 3.81
N SER A 54 -10.96 4.99 3.98
CA SER A 54 -10.74 6.23 3.21
C SER A 54 -9.51 6.98 3.66
N PHE A 55 -8.63 7.28 2.72
CA PHE A 55 -7.37 8.00 2.95
C PHE A 55 -7.17 9.10 1.91
N ILE A 56 -6.31 10.04 2.24
CA ILE A 56 -5.93 11.16 1.39
C ILE A 56 -4.41 11.18 1.23
N VAL A 57 -3.94 11.30 0.00
CA VAL A 57 -2.57 11.67 -0.34
C VAL A 57 -2.60 13.05 -0.99
N ARG A 58 -1.77 13.95 -0.53
CA ARG A 58 -1.66 15.30 -1.07
C ARG A 58 -0.46 15.39 -1.99
N ALA A 59 -0.72 15.79 -3.23
CA ALA A 59 0.32 16.09 -4.21
C ALA A 59 0.57 17.59 -4.26
N ARG A 60 1.83 17.99 -4.09
CA ARG A 60 2.27 19.40 -4.14
C ARG A 60 3.25 19.56 -5.28
N PRO A 61 3.07 20.58 -6.15
CA PRO A 61 4.03 20.86 -7.21
C PRO A 61 5.42 21.13 -6.63
N ILE A 62 6.46 20.61 -7.29
CA ILE A 62 7.84 20.96 -6.98
C ILE A 62 8.14 22.39 -7.42
N ALA A 63 9.20 23.01 -6.84
CA ALA A 63 9.55 24.40 -7.10
C ALA A 63 9.87 24.71 -8.59
N SER A 64 10.37 23.71 -9.33
CA SER A 64 10.70 23.83 -10.76
C SER A 64 9.51 23.62 -11.69
N SER A 65 8.35 23.20 -11.16
CA SER A 65 7.12 23.00 -11.93
C SER A 65 6.44 24.32 -12.23
N SER A 66 5.83 24.44 -13.42
CA SER A 66 4.94 25.54 -13.77
C SER A 66 3.52 25.35 -13.23
N ILE A 67 3.23 24.23 -12.61
CA ILE A 67 1.91 23.89 -12.07
C ILE A 67 1.70 24.62 -10.74
N VAL A 68 0.48 25.16 -10.56
CA VAL A 68 0.09 25.88 -9.35
C VAL A 68 -1.05 25.13 -8.66
N GLY A 69 -0.98 25.08 -7.33
CA GLY A 69 -2.02 24.48 -6.50
C GLY A 69 -1.69 23.07 -6.03
N HIS A 70 -2.48 22.59 -5.07
CA HIS A 70 -2.34 21.29 -4.45
C HIS A 70 -3.45 20.38 -4.94
N ILE A 71 -3.16 19.08 -5.06
CA ILE A 71 -4.15 18.07 -5.43
C ILE A 71 -4.30 17.11 -4.26
N ALA A 72 -5.54 16.85 -3.85
CA ALA A 72 -5.87 15.83 -2.88
C ALA A 72 -6.37 14.59 -3.62
N ILE A 73 -5.64 13.49 -3.48
CA ILE A 73 -6.06 12.20 -4.01
C ILE A 73 -6.77 11.45 -2.89
N ARG A 74 -8.08 11.25 -3.04
CA ARG A 74 -8.90 10.48 -2.10
C ARG A 74 -9.11 9.08 -2.63
N TYR A 75 -8.93 8.09 -1.77
CA TYR A 75 -9.04 6.69 -2.17
C TYR A 75 -9.31 5.80 -0.96
N ASN A 76 -9.71 4.57 -1.23
CA ASN A 76 -9.88 3.55 -0.20
C ASN A 76 -8.68 2.60 -0.25
N LYS A 77 -8.04 2.38 0.90
CA LYS A 77 -7.04 1.32 1.04
C LYS A 77 -7.71 -0.05 1.03
N ILE A 78 -6.93 -1.06 0.66
CA ILE A 78 -7.32 -2.46 0.73
C ILE A 78 -7.01 -2.96 2.13
N ASP A 79 -8.02 -3.46 2.84
CA ASP A 79 -7.86 -4.06 4.17
C ASP A 79 -7.45 -5.52 4.03
N LEU A 80 -6.18 -5.80 4.30
CA LEU A 80 -5.65 -7.16 4.23
C LEU A 80 -6.26 -8.08 5.29
N SER A 81 -6.66 -7.54 6.43
CA SER A 81 -7.30 -8.32 7.50
C SER A 81 -8.59 -8.99 7.03
N ALA A 82 -9.31 -8.37 6.10
CA ALA A 82 -10.58 -8.86 5.59
C ALA A 82 -10.43 -9.84 4.41
N HIS A 83 -9.28 -9.84 3.74
CA HIS A 83 -9.12 -10.54 2.46
C HIS A 83 -8.08 -11.67 2.49
N LEU A 84 -7.17 -11.69 3.46
CA LEU A 84 -6.07 -12.66 3.48
C LEU A 84 -6.32 -13.75 4.51
N ALA A 85 -6.18 -15.01 4.07
CA ALA A 85 -6.01 -16.15 4.96
C ALA A 85 -4.57 -16.17 5.52
N ASP A 86 -4.32 -17.00 6.51
CA ASP A 86 -2.98 -17.17 7.08
C ASP A 86 -1.99 -17.65 6.02
N TYR A 87 -0.82 -17.02 5.99
CA TYR A 87 0.29 -17.49 5.17
C TYR A 87 1.07 -18.57 5.92
N THR A 88 1.26 -19.71 5.29
CA THR A 88 2.05 -20.81 5.85
C THR A 88 3.46 -20.78 5.30
N HIS A 89 4.44 -20.66 6.17
CA HIS A 89 5.86 -20.72 5.84
C HIS A 89 6.48 -22.01 6.37
N THR A 90 7.12 -22.77 5.49
CA THR A 90 7.93 -23.91 5.94
C THR A 90 9.24 -23.41 6.55
N ALA A 91 9.54 -23.86 7.76
CA ALA A 91 10.73 -23.45 8.48
C ALA A 91 11.99 -23.62 7.62
N SER A 92 12.77 -22.56 7.54
CA SER A 92 13.99 -22.48 6.73
C SER A 92 15.03 -21.62 7.47
N GLY A 93 16.07 -21.17 6.81
CA GLY A 93 17.03 -20.21 7.35
C GLY A 93 16.53 -18.79 7.50
N ALA A 94 15.29 -18.48 7.07
CA ALA A 94 14.69 -17.17 7.22
C ALA A 94 14.46 -16.83 8.69
N MET A 95 14.79 -15.60 9.10
CA MET A 95 14.69 -15.13 10.48
C MET A 95 13.63 -14.07 10.69
N ARG A 96 13.31 -13.30 9.65
CA ARG A 96 12.37 -12.18 9.69
C ARG A 96 11.40 -12.24 8.53
N VAL A 97 10.29 -11.53 8.67
CA VAL A 97 9.28 -11.41 7.61
C VAL A 97 9.90 -10.86 6.31
N ALA A 98 10.84 -9.91 6.39
CA ALA A 98 11.52 -9.39 5.20
C ALA A 98 12.23 -10.47 4.37
N ASP A 99 12.67 -11.54 4.99
CA ASP A 99 13.35 -12.65 4.30
C ASP A 99 12.40 -13.47 3.41
N ILE A 100 11.10 -13.37 3.69
CA ILE A 100 10.04 -14.13 2.98
C ILE A 100 9.00 -13.23 2.32
N ILE A 101 9.22 -11.91 2.29
CA ILE A 101 8.20 -10.98 1.79
C ILE A 101 7.91 -11.16 0.30
N GLU A 102 8.88 -11.53 -0.49
CA GLU A 102 8.67 -11.80 -1.92
C GLU A 102 7.73 -12.99 -2.12
N ASP A 103 7.90 -14.04 -1.33
CA ASP A 103 7.02 -15.22 -1.37
C ASP A 103 5.60 -14.86 -0.92
N ILE A 104 5.47 -14.03 0.12
CA ILE A 104 4.20 -13.53 0.62
C ILE A 104 3.50 -12.69 -0.46
N ASN A 105 4.23 -11.76 -1.08
CA ASN A 105 3.71 -10.94 -2.15
C ASN A 105 3.21 -11.79 -3.33
N HIS A 106 3.98 -12.77 -3.72
CA HIS A 106 3.62 -13.68 -4.80
C HIS A 106 2.38 -14.50 -4.46
N TYR A 107 2.33 -15.04 -3.24
CA TYR A 107 1.23 -15.88 -2.79
C TYR A 107 -0.11 -15.13 -2.74
N TYR A 108 -0.10 -13.90 -2.24
CA TYR A 108 -1.32 -13.10 -2.11
C TYR A 108 -1.61 -12.20 -3.31
N GLY A 109 -0.67 -12.06 -4.24
CA GLY A 109 -0.81 -11.12 -5.35
C GLY A 109 -0.76 -9.65 -4.91
N ILE A 110 0.05 -9.32 -3.91
CA ILE A 110 0.23 -7.98 -3.38
C ILE A 110 1.66 -7.47 -3.61
N THR A 111 1.94 -6.22 -3.26
CA THR A 111 3.22 -5.56 -3.52
C THR A 111 3.71 -4.79 -2.29
N LEU A 112 3.95 -5.49 -1.20
CA LEU A 112 4.55 -4.88 0.00
C LEU A 112 6.06 -4.69 -0.21
N LYS A 113 6.55 -3.50 0.19
CA LYS A 113 7.97 -3.15 0.18
C LYS A 113 8.46 -2.90 1.58
N GLU A 114 9.77 -2.90 1.75
CA GLU A 114 10.41 -2.52 3.00
C GLU A 114 9.89 -1.16 3.48
N GLY A 115 9.58 -1.08 4.77
CA GLY A 115 9.01 0.12 5.38
C GLY A 115 7.48 0.21 5.34
N GLU A 116 6.80 -0.66 4.59
CA GLU A 116 5.33 -0.69 4.49
C GLU A 116 4.68 -1.68 5.46
N TYR A 117 5.45 -2.54 6.09
CA TYR A 117 4.98 -3.54 7.04
C TYR A 117 5.92 -3.63 8.25
N ALA A 118 5.41 -4.18 9.35
CA ALA A 118 6.22 -4.46 10.52
C ALA A 118 7.12 -5.68 10.24
N ASN A 119 8.44 -5.46 10.18
CA ASN A 119 9.41 -6.52 9.94
C ASN A 119 9.71 -7.24 11.27
N VAL A 120 8.82 -8.13 11.67
CA VAL A 120 8.94 -8.91 12.91
C VAL A 120 9.76 -10.18 12.70
N ASN A 121 10.28 -10.73 13.79
CA ASN A 121 10.95 -12.03 13.77
C ASN A 121 9.94 -13.13 13.46
N LEU A 122 10.36 -14.12 12.66
CA LEU A 122 9.58 -15.33 12.47
C LEU A 122 9.61 -16.17 13.73
N PRO A 123 8.46 -16.73 14.15
CA PRO A 123 8.39 -17.58 15.33
C PRO A 123 8.97 -18.98 15.06
N ALA A 124 9.09 -19.78 16.12
CA ALA A 124 9.46 -21.18 15.99
C ALA A 124 8.40 -21.98 15.21
N ALA A 125 8.80 -23.12 14.66
CA ALA A 125 7.87 -24.03 13.99
C ALA A 125 6.72 -24.41 14.93
N GLY A 126 5.52 -24.44 14.41
CA GLY A 126 4.28 -24.69 15.14
C GLY A 126 3.66 -23.43 15.74
N GLN A 127 4.25 -22.26 15.54
CA GLN A 127 3.75 -20.99 16.07
C GLN A 127 3.40 -20.02 14.93
N SER A 128 2.69 -18.95 15.28
CA SER A 128 2.30 -17.90 14.34
C SER A 128 2.69 -16.52 14.84
N THR A 129 2.80 -15.58 13.92
CA THR A 129 2.98 -14.17 14.23
C THR A 129 2.07 -13.31 13.35
N ILE A 130 1.78 -12.12 13.81
CA ILE A 130 0.97 -11.15 13.07
C ILE A 130 1.89 -10.11 12.44
N VAL A 131 1.66 -9.81 11.17
CA VAL A 131 2.36 -8.78 10.42
C VAL A 131 1.40 -7.62 10.21
N ALA A 132 1.64 -6.52 10.88
CA ALA A 132 0.85 -5.30 10.74
C ALA A 132 1.37 -4.45 9.58
N ILE A 133 0.44 -3.86 8.83
CA ILE A 133 0.77 -2.91 7.76
C ILE A 133 0.97 -1.53 8.38
N LYS A 134 2.05 -0.85 8.02
CA LYS A 134 2.35 0.49 8.53
C LYS A 134 1.43 1.54 7.91
N PRO A 135 1.11 2.61 8.65
CA PRO A 135 0.28 3.72 8.13
C PRO A 135 0.85 4.39 6.88
N THR A 136 2.15 4.31 6.67
CA THR A 136 2.84 4.87 5.50
C THR A 136 2.62 4.08 4.22
N CYS A 137 2.06 2.87 4.29
CA CYS A 137 1.72 2.10 3.10
C CYS A 137 0.61 2.80 2.31
N TYR A 138 0.82 3.02 1.01
CA TYR A 138 -0.16 3.71 0.17
C TYR A 138 -1.40 2.85 -0.12
N LEU A 139 -1.22 1.56 -0.41
CA LEU A 139 -2.28 0.71 -0.94
C LEU A 139 -3.03 -0.10 0.11
N TYR A 140 -2.34 -0.53 1.16
CA TYR A 140 -2.86 -1.52 2.09
C TYR A 140 -2.95 -0.99 3.51
N THR A 141 -3.87 -1.58 4.27
CA THR A 141 -4.01 -1.41 5.72
C THR A 141 -4.36 -2.75 6.35
N GLY A 142 -4.40 -2.80 7.67
CA GLY A 142 -4.73 -4.02 8.39
C GLY A 142 -3.52 -4.86 8.75
N GLN A 143 -3.68 -6.17 8.72
CA GLN A 143 -2.66 -7.13 9.12
C GLN A 143 -2.95 -8.51 8.52
N PHE A 144 -1.96 -9.38 8.54
CA PHE A 144 -2.12 -10.78 8.20
C PHE A 144 -1.27 -11.66 9.13
N SER A 145 -1.55 -12.95 9.17
CA SER A 145 -0.82 -13.90 10.01
C SER A 145 0.15 -14.74 9.18
N VAL A 146 1.32 -15.01 9.75
CA VAL A 146 2.28 -15.97 9.23
C VAL A 146 2.38 -17.13 10.20
N VAL A 147 2.09 -18.34 9.73
CA VAL A 147 2.20 -19.59 10.49
C VAL A 147 3.46 -20.31 10.03
N VAL A 148 4.33 -20.68 10.95
CA VAL A 148 5.56 -21.44 10.65
C VAL A 148 5.32 -22.91 10.95
N VAL A 149 5.60 -23.75 9.99
CA VAL A 149 5.43 -25.21 10.09
C VAL A 149 6.75 -25.94 9.96
#